data_d5aeb9e0e9862b01464a0ba013578df9
#
_entry.id   d5aeb9e0e9862b01464a0ba013578df9
#
_cell.length_a   1.000
_cell.length_b   1.000
_cell.length_c   1.000
_cell.angle_alpha   90.00
_cell.angle_beta   90.00
_cell.angle_gamma   90.00
#
_symmetry.space_group_name_H-M   'P 1'
#
loop_
_entity.id
_entity.type
_entity.pdbx_description
1 polymer ?
#
loop_
_entity_poly.entity_id
_entity_poly.type
_entity_poly.pdbx_seq_one_letter_code
_entity_poly.pdbx_strand_id
1 'polypeptide(L)'
;MFDSRHAMTSSIFEQLDFSGLFREFPQDSKQQLADISTTVSCSDGQMLYQDGDQPDALYGVLSGGIKMVAEDANGKYFLYGIVQPGWWFGEISAIDGRPRAQTTMAIGDTQLMRIPRKELLNLLDTNPKLYKHFLDILCKRLRQAGQ
;
A
#
# COMPACT_ATOMS: atom_id res chain seq x y z
N MET A 1 24.20 -18.17 10.99
CA MET A 1 22.87 -18.58 10.54
C MET A 1 22.05 -17.35 10.19
N PHE A 2 21.45 -17.38 9.04
CA PHE A 2 20.71 -16.22 8.51
C PHE A 2 19.34 -16.08 9.18
N ASP A 3 19.06 -14.92 9.76
CA ASP A 3 17.76 -14.64 10.38
C ASP A 3 16.78 -14.20 9.29
N SER A 4 15.73 -14.99 9.06
CA SER A 4 14.71 -14.69 8.05
C SER A 4 13.98 -13.37 8.32
N ARG A 5 13.81 -13.01 9.60
CA ARG A 5 13.18 -11.75 10.00
C ARG A 5 14.05 -10.55 9.59
N HIS A 6 15.36 -10.66 9.80
CA HIS A 6 16.30 -9.61 9.41
C HIS A 6 16.32 -9.43 7.87
N ALA A 7 16.33 -10.53 7.14
CA ALA A 7 16.29 -10.51 5.68
C ALA A 7 15.01 -9.85 5.15
N MET A 8 13.85 -10.16 5.75
CA MET A 8 12.58 -9.58 5.37
C MET A 8 12.56 -8.06 5.65
N THR A 9 13.06 -7.64 6.81
CA THR A 9 13.15 -6.22 7.17
C THR A 9 14.06 -5.47 6.19
N SER A 10 15.20 -6.03 5.80
CA SER A 10 16.09 -5.43 4.81
C SER A 10 15.41 -5.29 3.46
N SER A 11 14.70 -6.32 3.01
CA SER A 11 13.96 -6.29 1.75
C SER A 11 12.86 -5.23 1.77
N ILE A 12 12.12 -5.14 2.88
CA ILE A 12 11.07 -4.13 3.07
C ILE A 12 11.70 -2.73 3.03
N PHE A 13 12.81 -2.53 3.73
CA PHE A 13 13.49 -1.24 3.77
C PHE A 13 13.93 -0.81 2.35
N GLU A 14 14.51 -1.74 1.58
CA GLU A 14 14.91 -1.47 0.20
C GLU A 14 13.72 -1.07 -0.67
N GLN A 15 12.57 -1.74 -0.50
CA GLN A 15 11.36 -1.39 -1.23
C GLN A 15 10.85 0.01 -0.86
N LEU A 16 10.95 0.39 0.40
CA LEU A 16 10.58 1.74 0.83
C LEU A 16 11.48 2.80 0.19
N ASP A 17 12.75 2.49 0.00
CA ASP A 17 13.70 3.39 -0.67
C ASP A 17 13.33 3.64 -2.13
N PHE A 18 12.84 2.61 -2.81
CA PHE A 18 12.52 2.68 -4.23
C PHE A 18 11.05 3.03 -4.53
N SER A 19 10.18 2.99 -3.51
CA SER A 19 8.76 3.26 -3.72
C SER A 19 8.50 4.74 -3.94
N GLY A 20 7.54 5.05 -4.82
CA GLY A 20 7.16 6.44 -5.09
C GLY A 20 6.49 7.13 -3.92
N LEU A 21 5.97 6.38 -2.94
CA LEU A 21 5.26 6.94 -1.80
C LEU A 21 6.20 7.32 -0.65
N PHE A 22 7.21 6.49 -0.37
CA PHE A 22 8.07 6.68 0.79
C PHE A 22 9.51 7.05 0.45
N ARG A 23 9.86 7.14 -0.82
CA ARG A 23 11.24 7.41 -1.24
C ARG A 23 11.83 8.68 -0.62
N GLU A 24 11.00 9.71 -0.46
CA GLU A 24 11.43 11.01 0.08
C GLU A 24 11.42 11.05 1.61
N PHE A 25 10.96 9.99 2.27
CA PHE A 25 10.94 9.95 3.73
C PHE A 25 12.37 9.88 4.28
N PRO A 26 12.65 10.50 5.46
CA PRO A 26 13.93 10.33 6.14
C PRO A 26 14.22 8.86 6.42
N GLN A 27 15.49 8.49 6.46
CA GLN A 27 15.91 7.09 6.62
C GLN A 27 15.43 6.48 7.93
N ASP A 28 15.44 7.22 9.02
CA ASP A 28 14.92 6.74 10.31
C ASP A 28 13.41 6.48 10.25
N SER A 29 12.67 7.30 9.53
CA SER A 29 11.22 7.09 9.33
C SER A 29 10.94 5.86 8.46
N LYS A 30 11.76 5.62 7.43
CA LYS A 30 11.66 4.41 6.62
C LYS A 30 11.92 3.16 7.48
N GLN A 31 12.89 3.22 8.39
CA GLN A 31 13.17 2.11 9.29
C GLN A 31 11.98 1.85 10.22
N GLN A 32 11.36 2.89 10.74
CA GLN A 32 10.15 2.77 11.58
C GLN A 32 8.99 2.15 10.79
N LEU A 33 8.82 2.54 9.52
CA LEU A 33 7.81 1.92 8.65
C LEU A 33 8.12 0.44 8.41
N ALA A 34 9.36 0.10 8.14
CA ALA A 34 9.77 -1.29 7.96
C ALA A 34 9.48 -2.12 9.22
N ASP A 35 9.74 -1.55 10.40
CA ASP A 35 9.57 -2.24 11.67
C ASP A 35 8.09 -2.58 11.96
N ILE A 36 7.15 -1.77 11.51
CA ILE A 36 5.71 -2.01 11.71
C ILE A 36 5.07 -2.78 10.56
N SER A 37 5.81 -3.05 9.50
CA SER A 37 5.30 -3.74 8.31
C SER A 37 5.37 -5.24 8.47
N THR A 38 4.44 -5.94 7.82
CA THR A 38 4.44 -7.39 7.69
C THR A 38 4.33 -7.76 6.22
N THR A 39 4.60 -9.02 5.88
CA THR A 39 4.40 -9.54 4.53
C THR A 39 3.14 -10.38 4.47
N VAL A 40 2.44 -10.29 3.35
CA VAL A 40 1.22 -11.06 3.06
C VAL A 40 1.41 -11.75 1.71
N SER A 41 1.08 -13.04 1.66
CA SER A 41 1.12 -13.82 0.42
C SER A 41 -0.30 -14.01 -0.10
N CYS A 42 -0.49 -13.81 -1.40
CA CYS A 42 -1.76 -14.04 -2.08
C CYS A 42 -1.57 -14.96 -3.26
N SER A 43 -2.50 -15.89 -3.46
CA SER A 43 -2.56 -16.75 -4.65
C SER A 43 -3.26 -16.03 -5.78
N ASP A 44 -3.04 -16.47 -7.02
CA ASP A 44 -3.70 -15.90 -8.20
C ASP A 44 -5.22 -15.84 -8.00
N GLY A 45 -5.80 -14.67 -8.27
CA GLY A 45 -7.25 -14.44 -8.14
C GLY A 45 -7.74 -14.24 -6.73
N GLN A 46 -6.88 -14.38 -5.72
CA GLN A 46 -7.28 -14.18 -4.34
C GLN A 46 -7.64 -12.71 -4.10
N MET A 47 -8.79 -12.50 -3.47
CA MET A 47 -9.25 -11.17 -3.09
C MET A 47 -8.57 -10.73 -1.80
N LEU A 48 -7.99 -9.54 -1.80
CA LEU A 48 -7.35 -8.98 -0.61
C LEU A 48 -8.35 -8.17 0.21
N TYR A 49 -9.06 -7.27 -0.43
CA TYR A 49 -10.18 -6.54 0.19
C TYR A 49 -11.22 -6.21 -0.86
N GLN A 50 -12.43 -5.91 -0.38
CA GLN A 50 -13.58 -5.58 -1.22
C GLN A 50 -14.01 -4.14 -1.04
N ASP A 51 -14.67 -3.61 -2.08
CA ASP A 51 -15.41 -2.36 -1.99
C ASP A 51 -16.35 -2.40 -0.78
N GLY A 52 -16.28 -1.38 0.06
CA GLY A 52 -17.08 -1.28 1.28
C GLY A 52 -16.42 -1.78 2.53
N ASP A 53 -15.30 -2.52 2.43
CA ASP A 53 -14.57 -2.99 3.61
C ASP A 53 -13.96 -1.83 4.39
N GLN A 54 -13.87 -2.00 5.71
CA GLN A 54 -13.16 -1.04 6.55
C GLN A 54 -11.66 -1.11 6.25
N PRO A 55 -10.98 0.05 6.19
CA PRO A 55 -9.55 0.04 5.85
C PRO A 55 -8.72 -0.42 7.05
N ASP A 56 -7.93 -1.44 6.84
CA ASP A 56 -7.09 -2.05 7.87
C ASP A 56 -5.61 -1.74 7.72
N ALA A 57 -5.18 -1.41 6.51
CA ALA A 57 -3.75 -1.26 6.21
C ALA A 57 -3.53 -0.50 4.90
N LEU A 58 -2.30 -0.04 4.74
CA LEU A 58 -1.73 0.39 3.46
C LEU A 58 -0.91 -0.78 2.92
N TYR A 59 -0.97 -1.01 1.61
CA TYR A 59 -0.30 -2.14 0.97
C TYR A 59 0.68 -1.70 -0.10
N GLY A 60 1.76 -2.45 -0.24
CA GLY A 60 2.71 -2.29 -1.33
C GLY A 60 2.98 -3.63 -2.00
N VAL A 61 3.22 -3.62 -3.31
CA VAL A 61 3.50 -4.84 -4.06
C VAL A 61 5.01 -5.10 -4.05
N LEU A 62 5.41 -6.25 -3.49
CA LEU A 62 6.79 -6.71 -3.51
C LEU A 62 7.10 -7.53 -4.76
N SER A 63 6.20 -8.45 -5.11
CA SER A 63 6.29 -9.27 -6.32
C SER A 63 4.89 -9.65 -6.77
N GLY A 64 4.75 -10.03 -8.02
CA GLY A 64 3.44 -10.32 -8.62
C GLY A 64 2.72 -9.04 -9.03
N GLY A 65 1.44 -8.95 -8.72
CA GLY A 65 0.65 -7.76 -9.05
C GLY A 65 -0.72 -7.79 -8.43
N ILE A 66 -1.36 -6.62 -8.41
CA ILE A 66 -2.73 -6.46 -7.91
C ILE A 66 -3.54 -5.77 -9.00
N LYS A 67 -4.71 -6.33 -9.31
CA LYS A 67 -5.69 -5.59 -10.12
C LYS A 67 -6.73 -4.98 -9.21
N MET A 68 -7.06 -3.73 -9.49
CA MET A 68 -8.10 -2.99 -8.80
C MET A 68 -9.32 -2.95 -9.71
N VAL A 69 -10.45 -3.43 -9.21
CA VAL A 69 -11.68 -3.49 -9.98
C VAL A 69 -12.78 -2.72 -9.26
N ALA A 70 -13.69 -2.14 -10.03
CA ALA A 70 -14.87 -1.50 -9.51
C ALA A 70 -16.09 -2.19 -10.11
N GLU A 71 -17.19 -2.20 -9.37
CA GLU A 71 -18.45 -2.80 -9.78
C GLU A 71 -19.43 -1.70 -10.13
N ASP A 72 -20.07 -1.80 -11.30
CA ASP A 72 -21.10 -0.84 -11.68
C ASP A 72 -22.46 -1.20 -11.07
N ALA A 73 -23.47 -0.37 -11.32
CA ALA A 73 -24.82 -0.57 -10.78
C ALA A 73 -25.48 -1.87 -11.26
N ASN A 74 -24.99 -2.46 -12.34
CA ASN A 74 -25.51 -3.72 -12.91
C ASN A 74 -24.74 -4.94 -12.46
N GLY A 75 -23.79 -4.79 -11.54
CA GLY A 75 -22.98 -5.88 -11.04
C GLY A 75 -21.80 -6.26 -11.94
N LYS A 76 -21.51 -5.49 -12.97
CA LYS A 76 -20.38 -5.73 -13.85
C LYS A 76 -19.11 -5.16 -13.23
N TYR A 77 -18.04 -5.97 -13.25
CA TYR A 77 -16.73 -5.50 -12.86
C TYR A 77 -16.02 -4.86 -14.04
N PHE A 78 -15.34 -3.76 -13.80
CA PHE A 78 -14.41 -3.19 -14.78
C PHE A 78 -13.06 -2.92 -14.12
N LEU A 79 -12.01 -3.05 -14.92
CA LEU A 79 -10.65 -2.84 -14.45
C LEU A 79 -10.42 -1.35 -14.20
N TYR A 80 -10.08 -1.02 -12.94
CA TYR A 80 -9.76 0.34 -12.54
C TYR A 80 -8.26 0.63 -12.71
N GLY A 81 -7.42 -0.36 -12.42
CA GLY A 81 -5.97 -0.23 -12.57
C GLY A 81 -5.24 -1.50 -12.17
N ILE A 82 -3.96 -1.52 -12.47
CA ILE A 82 -3.05 -2.60 -12.08
C ILE A 82 -1.91 -1.97 -11.29
N VAL A 83 -1.58 -2.57 -10.15
CA VAL A 83 -0.48 -2.14 -9.28
C VAL A 83 0.65 -3.15 -9.45
N GLN A 84 1.81 -2.65 -9.86
CA GLN A 84 3.00 -3.45 -10.14
C GLN A 84 3.98 -3.39 -8.97
N PRO A 85 5.01 -4.27 -8.94
CA PRO A 85 6.03 -4.22 -7.89
C PRO A 85 6.64 -2.83 -7.72
N GLY A 86 6.83 -2.42 -6.49
CA GLY A 86 7.35 -1.10 -6.13
C GLY A 86 6.27 -0.04 -5.94
N TRP A 87 5.02 -0.34 -6.24
CA TRP A 87 3.92 0.61 -6.11
C TRP A 87 3.02 0.28 -4.91
N TRP A 88 2.33 1.31 -4.43
CA TRP A 88 1.46 1.24 -3.24
C TRP A 88 0.01 1.42 -3.65
N PHE A 89 -0.89 0.87 -2.84
CA PHE A 89 -2.33 1.00 -3.05
C PHE A 89 -3.07 0.99 -1.71
N GLY A 90 -4.31 1.49 -1.73
CA GLY A 90 -5.14 1.56 -0.52
C GLY A 90 -4.79 2.72 0.40
N GLU A 91 -4.03 3.70 -0.07
CA GLU A 91 -3.54 4.81 0.74
C GLU A 91 -4.63 5.79 1.13
N ILE A 92 -5.63 6.01 0.27
CA ILE A 92 -6.68 7.00 0.54
C ILE A 92 -7.48 6.57 1.77
N SER A 93 -7.99 5.35 1.78
CA SER A 93 -8.76 4.83 2.91
C SER A 93 -7.88 4.64 4.16
N ALA A 94 -6.62 4.29 3.98
CA ALA A 94 -5.68 4.20 5.10
C ALA A 94 -5.53 5.53 5.83
N ILE A 95 -5.60 6.64 5.09
CA ILE A 95 -5.48 7.99 5.68
C ILE A 95 -6.83 8.51 6.19
N ASP A 96 -7.89 8.45 5.37
CA ASP A 96 -9.16 9.08 5.76
C ASP A 96 -10.09 8.17 6.56
N GLY A 97 -9.81 6.88 6.64
CA GLY A 97 -10.61 5.93 7.42
C GLY A 97 -11.94 5.54 6.82
N ARG A 98 -12.24 6.00 5.60
CA ARG A 98 -13.49 5.66 4.93
C ARG A 98 -13.41 4.28 4.31
N PRO A 99 -14.56 3.61 4.08
CA PRO A 99 -14.58 2.29 3.45
C PRO A 99 -13.86 2.25 2.11
N ARG A 100 -13.32 1.08 1.77
CA ARG A 100 -12.66 0.83 0.50
C ARG A 100 -13.57 1.15 -0.66
N ALA A 101 -13.06 1.81 -1.69
CA ALA A 101 -13.81 2.20 -2.89
C ALA A 101 -13.65 1.23 -4.05
N GLN A 102 -12.68 0.32 -3.98
CA GLN A 102 -12.43 -0.70 -5.01
C GLN A 102 -12.22 -2.06 -4.36
N THR A 103 -12.39 -3.10 -5.18
CA THR A 103 -12.03 -4.47 -4.82
C THR A 103 -10.66 -4.79 -5.42
N THR A 104 -9.81 -5.49 -4.68
CA THR A 104 -8.44 -5.83 -5.11
C THR A 104 -8.24 -7.33 -5.14
N MET A 105 -7.62 -7.81 -6.22
CA MET A 105 -7.34 -9.23 -6.45
C MET A 105 -5.91 -9.42 -6.92
N ALA A 106 -5.29 -10.51 -6.49
CA ALA A 106 -3.94 -10.86 -6.92
C ALA A 106 -3.89 -11.33 -8.36
N ILE A 107 -2.86 -10.91 -9.08
CA ILE A 107 -2.53 -11.41 -10.42
C ILE A 107 -1.29 -12.29 -10.26
N GLY A 108 -1.49 -13.60 -10.42
CA GLY A 108 -0.42 -14.56 -10.14
C GLY A 108 -0.12 -14.65 -8.65
N ASP A 109 0.90 -15.40 -8.29
CA ASP A 109 1.38 -15.43 -6.91
C ASP A 109 1.97 -14.08 -6.56
N THR A 110 1.46 -13.49 -5.48
CA THR A 110 1.78 -12.10 -5.13
C THR A 110 2.26 -12.02 -3.69
N GLN A 111 3.33 -11.26 -3.48
CA GLN A 111 3.83 -10.92 -2.15
C GLN A 111 3.59 -9.44 -1.92
N LEU A 112 2.98 -9.13 -0.80
CA LEU A 112 2.63 -7.75 -0.43
C LEU A 112 3.33 -7.36 0.86
N MET A 113 3.67 -6.10 0.97
CA MET A 113 4.00 -5.45 2.22
C MET A 113 2.73 -4.84 2.77
N ARG A 114 2.47 -5.08 4.06
CA ARG A 114 1.30 -4.56 4.75
C ARG A 114 1.73 -3.66 5.89
N ILE A 115 1.28 -2.41 5.87
CA ILE A 115 1.49 -1.46 6.97
C ILE A 115 0.14 -1.28 7.67
N PRO A 116 -0.04 -1.80 8.90
CA PRO A 116 -1.30 -1.66 9.62
C PRO A 116 -1.67 -0.18 9.79
N ARG A 117 -2.92 0.14 9.54
CA ARG A 117 -3.42 1.52 9.57
C ARG A 117 -3.16 2.21 10.91
N LYS A 118 -3.45 1.51 12.00
CA LYS A 118 -3.30 2.06 13.35
C LYS A 118 -1.86 2.48 13.62
N GLU A 119 -0.91 1.60 13.32
CA GLU A 119 0.51 1.85 13.52
C GLU A 119 1.03 2.94 12.58
N LEU A 120 0.54 2.95 11.34
CA LEU A 120 0.89 4.00 10.39
C LEU A 120 0.44 5.36 10.89
N LEU A 121 -0.81 5.48 11.32
CA LEU A 121 -1.33 6.75 11.84
C LEU A 121 -0.61 7.20 13.10
N ASN A 122 -0.27 6.26 13.99
CA ASN A 122 0.53 6.58 15.19
C ASN A 122 1.89 7.16 14.81
N LEU A 123 2.55 6.58 13.81
CA LEU A 123 3.83 7.09 13.33
C LEU A 123 3.70 8.50 12.76
N LEU A 124 2.70 8.72 11.92
CA LEU A 124 2.45 10.02 11.32
C LEU A 124 2.08 11.08 12.35
N ASP A 125 1.26 10.71 13.35
CA ASP A 125 0.84 11.62 14.42
C ASP A 125 2.00 11.97 15.35
N THR A 126 2.91 11.03 15.59
CA THR A 126 4.12 11.26 16.38
C THR A 126 5.12 12.14 15.63
N ASN A 127 5.12 12.08 14.31
CA ASN A 127 6.02 12.86 13.47
C ASN A 127 5.22 13.54 12.35
N PRO A 128 4.47 14.63 12.67
CA PRO A 128 3.51 15.23 11.74
C PRO A 128 4.10 15.72 10.42
N LYS A 129 5.40 15.97 10.36
CA LYS A 129 6.07 16.37 9.11
C LYS A 129 5.92 15.33 8.02
N LEU A 130 5.72 14.07 8.39
CA LEU A 130 5.54 12.96 7.44
C LEU A 130 4.21 13.07 6.68
N TYR A 131 3.19 13.72 7.27
CA TYR A 131 1.94 13.97 6.55
C TYR A 131 2.16 14.81 5.29
N LYS A 132 3.11 15.73 5.32
CA LYS A 132 3.41 16.56 4.14
C LYS A 132 3.88 15.68 2.96
N HIS A 133 4.67 14.65 3.23
CA HIS A 133 5.11 13.72 2.17
C HIS A 133 3.92 13.01 1.53
N PHE A 134 2.95 12.56 2.33
CA PHE A 134 1.71 11.98 1.82
C PHE A 134 0.92 12.98 0.98
N LEU A 135 0.77 14.21 1.47
CA LEU A 135 0.04 15.25 0.75
C LEU A 135 0.69 15.56 -0.60
N ASP A 136 2.01 15.64 -0.65
CA ASP A 136 2.72 15.89 -1.90
C ASP A 136 2.46 14.79 -2.93
N ILE A 137 2.47 13.52 -2.51
CA ILE A 137 2.17 12.38 -3.38
C ILE A 137 0.73 12.43 -3.89
N LEU A 138 -0.23 12.69 -2.99
CA LEU A 138 -1.63 12.80 -3.36
C LEU A 138 -1.87 13.96 -4.34
N CYS A 139 -1.19 15.09 -4.14
CA CYS A 139 -1.26 16.22 -5.07
C CYS A 139 -0.74 15.84 -6.46
N LYS A 140 0.37 15.11 -6.53
CA LYS A 140 0.92 14.64 -7.81
C LYS A 140 -0.07 13.73 -8.53
N ARG A 141 -0.71 12.80 -7.81
CA ARG A 141 -1.72 11.91 -8.37
C ARG A 141 -2.94 12.66 -8.89
N LEU A 142 -3.42 13.64 -8.12
CA LEU A 142 -4.55 14.47 -8.54
C LEU A 142 -4.24 15.25 -9.80
N ARG A 143 -3.05 15.81 -9.91
CA ARG A 143 -2.63 16.54 -11.13
C ARG A 143 -2.57 15.62 -12.34
N GLN A 144 -2.05 14.41 -12.17
CA GLN A 144 -1.99 13.42 -13.25
C GLN A 144 -3.39 13.00 -13.70
N ALA A 145 -4.31 12.81 -12.76
CA ALA A 145 -5.68 12.42 -13.06
C ALA A 145 -6.47 13.54 -13.79
N GLY A 146 -6.08 14.79 -13.57
CA GLY A 146 -6.72 15.94 -14.21
C GLY A 146 -6.25 16.24 -15.64
N GLN A 147 -5.33 15.44 -16.17
CA GLN A 147 -4.77 15.65 -17.51
C GLN A 147 -5.41 14.78 -18.59
#